data_fc38e0ecea149a9909479dff8c3bd978
#
_entry.id   fc38e0ecea149a9909479dff8c3bd978
#
_cell.length_a   1.000
_cell.length_b   1.000
_cell.length_c   1.000
_cell.angle_alpha   90.00
_cell.angle_beta   90.00
_cell.angle_gamma   90.00
#
_symmetry.space_group_name_H-M   'P 1'
#
loop_
_entity.id
_entity.type
_entity.pdbx_description
1 polymer ?
#
loop_
_entity_poly.entity_id
_entity_poly.type
_entity_poly.pdbx_seq_one_letter_code
_entity_poly.pdbx_strand_id
1 'polypeptide(L)'
;MKLKKESISYVVVFTFVACAAFMVLLAVANEATKSQVKANQSYASHYAVLKAFGLADPTTSTADVESGYANLVKELPEPAPGVAAYSAMIEGAPFVAVKITNAGLWGPITAILAADPQAERVRGFEVLDQQETPGLGGRIGEPWFSAQFVGEKVGADGKIAVTQGAGKGDPDKENSNVDAITGASRTSDFVRGLVANALATIKRIGGSL
;
A
#
# COMPACT_ATOMS: atom_id res chain seq x y z
N MET A 1 31.06 46.94 -16.37
CA MET A 1 31.53 45.77 -17.15
C MET A 1 30.26 45.07 -17.72
N LYS A 2 29.99 45.17 -19.04
CA LYS A 2 28.83 44.50 -19.66
C LYS A 2 29.16 43.01 -19.77
N LEU A 3 28.52 42.19 -18.96
CA LEU A 3 28.62 40.75 -19.07
C LEU A 3 28.09 40.32 -20.45
N LYS A 4 28.93 39.73 -21.29
CA LYS A 4 28.49 39.14 -22.55
C LYS A 4 27.64 37.91 -22.19
N LYS A 5 26.30 37.96 -22.43
CA LYS A 5 25.34 36.92 -22.11
C LYS A 5 25.65 35.55 -22.79
N GLU A 6 26.46 35.59 -23.83
CA GLU A 6 26.93 34.41 -24.58
C GLU A 6 28.23 33.80 -24.05
N SER A 7 28.85 34.40 -23.02
CA SER A 7 30.10 33.83 -22.48
C SER A 7 29.78 32.59 -21.61
N ILE A 8 30.58 31.57 -21.74
CA ILE A 8 30.45 30.31 -20.95
C ILE A 8 30.43 30.64 -19.45
N SER A 9 31.27 31.53 -19.00
CA SER A 9 31.31 31.96 -17.59
C SER A 9 30.00 32.58 -17.12
N TYR A 10 29.34 33.40 -17.95
CA TYR A 10 28.02 33.95 -17.61
C TYR A 10 26.97 32.85 -17.48
N VAL A 11 26.91 31.94 -18.45
CA VAL A 11 25.94 30.82 -18.44
C VAL A 11 26.13 29.97 -17.18
N VAL A 12 27.38 29.59 -16.86
CA VAL A 12 27.69 28.78 -15.68
C VAL A 12 27.28 29.47 -14.39
N VAL A 13 27.67 30.73 -14.21
CA VAL A 13 27.31 31.48 -12.97
C VAL A 13 25.81 31.70 -12.87
N PHE A 14 25.14 32.07 -13.98
CA PHE A 14 23.70 32.26 -13.99
C PHE A 14 22.95 30.99 -13.64
N THR A 15 23.32 29.87 -14.30
CA THR A 15 22.69 28.55 -14.03
C THR A 15 22.92 28.13 -12.58
N PHE A 16 24.14 28.31 -12.06
CA PHE A 16 24.43 27.97 -10.66
C PHE A 16 23.57 28.79 -9.68
N VAL A 17 23.48 30.10 -9.87
CA VAL A 17 22.67 30.99 -9.00
C VAL A 17 21.18 30.60 -9.13
N ALA A 18 20.68 30.37 -10.34
CA ALA A 18 19.31 29.98 -10.54
C ALA A 18 19.00 28.63 -9.87
N CYS A 19 19.85 27.61 -10.08
CA CYS A 19 19.69 26.31 -9.43
C CYS A 19 19.75 26.42 -7.90
N ALA A 20 20.69 27.23 -7.36
CA ALA A 20 20.79 27.46 -5.92
C ALA A 20 19.52 28.11 -5.36
N ALA A 21 18.97 29.11 -6.05
CA ALA A 21 17.72 29.75 -5.65
C ALA A 21 16.53 28.76 -5.63
N PHE A 22 16.37 27.96 -6.68
CA PHE A 22 15.33 26.94 -6.71
C PHE A 22 15.54 25.87 -5.63
N MET A 23 16.77 25.44 -5.38
CA MET A 23 17.08 24.50 -4.31
C MET A 23 16.66 25.03 -2.93
N VAL A 24 16.96 26.29 -2.64
CA VAL A 24 16.54 26.92 -1.37
C VAL A 24 15.03 27.00 -1.28
N LEU A 25 14.34 27.44 -2.34
CA LEU A 25 12.87 27.50 -2.36
C LEU A 25 12.24 26.13 -2.11
N LEU A 26 12.73 25.08 -2.78
CA LEU A 26 12.25 23.71 -2.58
C LEU A 26 12.54 23.20 -1.18
N ALA A 27 13.71 23.49 -0.61
CA ALA A 27 14.06 23.08 0.75
C ALA A 27 13.15 23.76 1.79
N VAL A 28 12.87 25.05 1.64
CA VAL A 28 11.94 25.78 2.52
C VAL A 28 10.53 25.24 2.40
N ALA A 29 10.03 25.03 1.18
CA ALA A 29 8.69 24.45 0.95
C ALA A 29 8.58 23.05 1.56
N ASN A 30 9.58 22.19 1.35
CA ASN A 30 9.62 20.85 1.93
C ASN A 30 9.60 20.88 3.46
N GLU A 31 10.42 21.71 4.10
CA GLU A 31 10.46 21.80 5.56
C GLU A 31 9.15 22.37 6.12
N ALA A 32 8.54 23.34 5.47
CA ALA A 32 7.26 23.92 5.88
C ALA A 32 6.09 22.93 5.82
N THR A 33 6.14 21.95 4.89
CA THR A 33 5.06 20.97 4.70
C THR A 33 5.31 19.62 5.36
N LYS A 34 6.53 19.34 5.78
CA LYS A 34 6.99 18.03 6.28
C LYS A 34 6.13 17.46 7.42
N SER A 35 5.76 18.29 8.40
CA SER A 35 4.93 17.82 9.52
C SER A 35 3.53 17.41 9.05
N GLN A 36 2.93 18.19 8.14
CA GLN A 36 1.62 17.89 7.57
C GLN A 36 1.65 16.64 6.70
N VAL A 37 2.69 16.50 5.87
CA VAL A 37 2.89 15.29 5.05
C VAL A 37 3.01 14.05 5.94
N LYS A 38 3.80 14.13 7.02
CA LYS A 38 3.96 13.02 7.97
C LYS A 38 2.64 12.68 8.66
N ALA A 39 1.87 13.67 9.10
CA ALA A 39 0.55 13.44 9.70
C ALA A 39 -0.41 12.76 8.73
N ASN A 40 -0.48 13.24 7.48
CA ASN A 40 -1.31 12.64 6.44
C ASN A 40 -0.89 11.20 6.11
N GLN A 41 0.41 10.92 6.07
CA GLN A 41 0.93 9.56 5.84
C GLN A 41 0.60 8.61 6.99
N SER A 42 0.72 9.08 8.25
CA SER A 42 0.32 8.29 9.43
C SER A 42 -1.18 7.98 9.37
N TYR A 43 -2.02 9.00 9.15
CA TYR A 43 -3.45 8.81 9.00
C TYR A 43 -3.81 7.82 7.90
N ALA A 44 -3.21 7.97 6.70
CA ALA A 44 -3.46 7.05 5.58
C ALA A 44 -3.06 5.61 5.93
N SER A 45 -1.96 5.43 6.67
CA SER A 45 -1.52 4.11 7.14
C SER A 45 -2.48 3.52 8.16
N HIS A 46 -2.91 4.30 9.18
CA HIS A 46 -3.87 3.85 10.19
C HIS A 46 -5.22 3.48 9.56
N TYR A 47 -5.73 4.35 8.68
CA TYR A 47 -6.96 4.09 7.95
C TYR A 47 -6.88 2.81 7.12
N ALA A 48 -5.79 2.61 6.37
CA ALA A 48 -5.62 1.41 5.54
C ALA A 48 -5.50 0.13 6.37
N VAL A 49 -4.86 0.17 7.55
CA VAL A 49 -4.82 -0.96 8.49
C VAL A 49 -6.22 -1.29 9.01
N LEU A 50 -6.95 -0.29 9.49
CA LEU A 50 -8.33 -0.50 9.96
C LEU A 50 -9.25 -1.01 8.85
N LYS A 51 -9.12 -0.46 7.64
CA LYS A 51 -9.90 -0.88 6.49
C LYS A 51 -9.59 -2.32 6.07
N ALA A 52 -8.32 -2.73 6.10
CA ALA A 52 -7.92 -4.11 5.85
C ALA A 52 -8.49 -5.08 6.89
N PHE A 53 -8.63 -4.65 8.14
CA PHE A 53 -9.34 -5.40 9.17
C PHE A 53 -10.87 -5.35 9.07
N GLY A 54 -11.43 -4.50 8.18
CA GLY A 54 -12.87 -4.28 8.06
C GLY A 54 -13.46 -3.46 9.23
N LEU A 55 -12.63 -2.61 9.86
CA LEU A 55 -12.96 -1.75 11.00
C LEU A 55 -13.12 -0.27 10.62
N ALA A 56 -12.91 0.08 9.36
CA ALA A 56 -13.14 1.42 8.83
C ALA A 56 -13.70 1.35 7.41
N ASP A 57 -14.48 2.35 7.06
CA ASP A 57 -15.07 2.56 5.74
C ASP A 57 -14.88 4.02 5.27
N PRO A 58 -15.28 4.39 4.03
CA PRO A 58 -15.11 5.75 3.52
C PRO A 58 -15.84 6.85 4.32
N THR A 59 -16.75 6.49 5.23
CA THR A 59 -17.51 7.44 6.07
C THR A 59 -16.90 7.62 7.45
N THR A 60 -15.88 6.82 7.81
CA THR A 60 -15.22 6.87 9.12
C THR A 60 -14.46 8.18 9.28
N SER A 61 -14.75 8.93 10.35
CA SER A 61 -14.11 10.22 10.60
C SER A 61 -12.64 10.07 10.97
N THR A 62 -11.85 11.13 10.78
CA THR A 62 -10.42 11.13 11.14
C THR A 62 -10.21 10.81 12.63
N ALA A 63 -11.05 11.34 13.50
CA ALA A 63 -10.97 11.08 14.95
C ALA A 63 -11.26 9.60 15.28
N ASP A 64 -12.24 9.00 14.60
CA ASP A 64 -12.59 7.59 14.78
C ASP A 64 -11.50 6.66 14.24
N VAL A 65 -10.82 7.04 13.15
CA VAL A 65 -9.66 6.30 12.62
C VAL A 65 -8.53 6.28 13.65
N GLU A 66 -8.14 7.43 14.19
CA GLU A 66 -7.03 7.51 15.16
C GLU A 66 -7.37 6.79 16.47
N SER A 67 -8.59 6.97 16.98
CA SER A 67 -9.04 6.28 18.20
C SER A 67 -9.22 4.77 17.98
N GLY A 68 -9.77 4.38 16.83
CA GLY A 68 -9.93 2.96 16.46
C GLY A 68 -8.59 2.26 16.33
N TYR A 69 -7.63 2.90 15.65
CA TYR A 69 -6.28 2.35 15.54
C TYR A 69 -5.64 2.17 16.92
N ALA A 70 -5.65 3.21 17.76
CA ALA A 70 -5.04 3.16 19.09
C ALA A 70 -5.67 2.11 20.03
N ASN A 71 -6.98 1.86 19.91
CA ASN A 71 -7.69 0.97 20.82
C ASN A 71 -7.82 -0.48 20.32
N LEU A 72 -7.86 -0.70 19.01
CA LEU A 72 -8.20 -2.01 18.43
C LEU A 72 -7.02 -2.69 17.76
N VAL A 73 -5.98 -1.93 17.36
CA VAL A 73 -4.83 -2.46 16.64
C VAL A 73 -3.61 -2.54 17.57
N LYS A 74 -2.99 -3.70 17.59
CA LYS A 74 -1.72 -3.91 18.28
C LYS A 74 -0.62 -4.07 17.23
N GLU A 75 0.40 -3.22 17.29
CA GLU A 75 1.61 -3.37 16.49
C GLU A 75 2.41 -4.58 16.98
N LEU A 76 2.88 -5.39 16.05
CA LEU A 76 3.70 -6.56 16.31
C LEU A 76 5.18 -6.24 15.98
N PRO A 77 6.14 -7.01 16.54
CA PRO A 77 7.52 -6.90 16.11
C PRO A 77 7.67 -7.07 14.61
N GLU A 78 8.57 -6.31 14.01
CA GLU A 78 8.85 -6.34 12.57
C GLU A 78 9.30 -7.75 12.15
N PRO A 79 8.52 -8.46 11.30
CA PRO A 79 8.80 -9.86 10.95
C PRO A 79 9.95 -10.01 9.96
N ALA A 80 10.25 -8.95 9.22
CA ALA A 80 11.35 -8.85 8.27
C ALA A 80 11.64 -7.36 7.99
N PRO A 81 12.84 -6.98 7.58
CA PRO A 81 13.20 -5.59 7.27
C PRO A 81 12.19 -4.93 6.32
N GLY A 82 11.60 -3.82 6.75
CA GLY A 82 10.62 -3.04 5.96
C GLY A 82 9.20 -3.63 5.91
N VAL A 83 8.90 -4.66 6.70
CA VAL A 83 7.56 -5.26 6.81
C VAL A 83 6.98 -4.96 8.18
N ALA A 84 5.98 -4.09 8.27
CA ALA A 84 5.26 -3.87 9.51
C ALA A 84 4.13 -4.90 9.67
N ALA A 85 3.88 -5.31 10.92
CA ALA A 85 2.86 -6.29 11.23
C ALA A 85 1.94 -5.79 12.35
N TYR A 86 0.68 -6.17 12.27
CA TYR A 86 -0.38 -5.72 13.16
C TYR A 86 -1.29 -6.90 13.52
N SER A 87 -1.90 -6.84 14.70
CA SER A 87 -2.97 -7.76 15.09
C SER A 87 -4.16 -7.00 15.64
N ALA A 88 -5.34 -7.58 15.47
CA ALA A 88 -6.58 -7.08 16.04
C ALA A 88 -7.48 -8.26 16.46
N MET A 89 -8.24 -8.07 17.53
CA MET A 89 -9.32 -8.98 17.92
C MET A 89 -10.63 -8.45 17.36
N ILE A 90 -11.27 -9.22 16.49
CA ILE A 90 -12.52 -8.81 15.82
C ILE A 90 -13.56 -9.90 16.08
N GLU A 91 -14.67 -9.53 16.74
CA GLU A 91 -15.74 -10.45 17.10
C GLU A 91 -15.25 -11.69 17.89
N GLY A 92 -14.20 -11.50 18.70
CA GLY A 92 -13.59 -12.56 19.50
C GLY A 92 -12.58 -13.46 18.76
N ALA A 93 -12.34 -13.21 17.47
CA ALA A 93 -11.35 -13.92 16.67
C ALA A 93 -10.09 -13.04 16.42
N PRO A 94 -8.88 -13.61 16.50
CA PRO A 94 -7.67 -12.88 16.15
C PRO A 94 -7.50 -12.78 14.64
N PHE A 95 -7.02 -11.62 14.17
CA PHE A 95 -6.60 -11.38 12.80
C PHE A 95 -5.20 -10.76 12.79
N VAL A 96 -4.45 -11.02 11.72
CA VAL A 96 -3.11 -10.48 11.50
C VAL A 96 -3.11 -9.70 10.19
N ALA A 97 -2.50 -8.52 10.19
CA ALA A 97 -2.26 -7.76 8.98
C ALA A 97 -0.77 -7.50 8.82
N VAL A 98 -0.32 -7.45 7.58
CA VAL A 98 1.05 -7.03 7.25
C VAL A 98 1.02 -5.91 6.22
N LYS A 99 1.85 -4.89 6.45
CA LYS A 99 2.18 -3.86 5.48
C LYS A 99 3.48 -4.27 4.79
N ILE A 100 3.41 -4.51 3.50
CA ILE A 100 4.52 -5.01 2.70
C ILE A 100 4.71 -4.17 1.45
N THR A 101 5.95 -4.00 1.04
CA THR A 101 6.32 -3.31 -0.20
C THR A 101 7.08 -4.27 -1.10
N ASN A 102 6.60 -4.43 -2.32
CA ASN A 102 7.27 -5.20 -3.37
C ASN A 102 7.50 -4.33 -4.60
N ALA A 103 8.38 -4.77 -5.49
CA ALA A 103 8.53 -4.14 -6.79
C ALA A 103 7.22 -4.21 -7.58
N GLY A 104 6.90 -3.14 -8.29
CA GLY A 104 5.91 -3.10 -9.36
C GLY A 104 6.57 -2.89 -10.71
N LEU A 105 5.79 -2.52 -11.73
CA LEU A 105 6.33 -2.30 -13.09
C LEU A 105 7.07 -0.96 -13.20
N TRP A 106 6.53 0.11 -12.63
CA TRP A 106 7.10 1.46 -12.71
C TRP A 106 7.67 1.95 -11.39
N GLY A 107 7.33 1.34 -10.29
CA GLY A 107 7.79 1.70 -8.97
C GLY A 107 7.36 0.68 -7.92
N PRO A 108 7.69 0.91 -6.65
CA PRO A 108 7.24 0.03 -5.58
C PRO A 108 5.72 0.08 -5.43
N ILE A 109 5.12 -1.07 -5.09
CA ILE A 109 3.73 -1.19 -4.66
C ILE A 109 3.75 -1.52 -3.17
N THR A 110 3.13 -0.67 -2.36
CA THR A 110 2.94 -0.89 -0.92
C THR A 110 1.49 -1.21 -0.65
N ALA A 111 1.24 -2.32 0.00
CA ALA A 111 -0.11 -2.74 0.37
C ALA A 111 -0.18 -3.30 1.79
N ILE A 112 -1.40 -3.35 2.32
CA ILE A 112 -1.73 -4.00 3.58
C ILE A 112 -2.66 -5.16 3.25
N LEU A 113 -2.34 -6.33 3.76
CA LEU A 113 -3.20 -7.52 3.68
C LEU A 113 -3.46 -8.02 5.08
N ALA A 114 -4.73 -8.24 5.40
CA ALA A 114 -5.19 -8.86 6.65
C ALA A 114 -5.81 -10.22 6.37
N ALA A 115 -5.53 -11.20 7.23
CA ALA A 115 -6.11 -12.53 7.15
C ALA A 115 -6.23 -13.15 8.56
N ASP A 116 -6.87 -14.32 8.66
CA ASP A 116 -6.78 -15.14 9.86
C ASP A 116 -5.32 -15.59 10.10
N PRO A 117 -4.95 -15.98 11.34
CA PRO A 117 -3.56 -16.32 11.67
C PRO A 117 -3.01 -17.54 10.91
N GLN A 118 -3.87 -18.41 10.38
CA GLN A 118 -3.51 -19.56 9.57
C GLN A 118 -3.31 -19.19 8.10
N ALA A 119 -3.68 -17.95 7.73
CA ALA A 119 -3.71 -17.45 6.35
C ALA A 119 -4.56 -18.35 5.42
N GLU A 120 -5.72 -18.78 5.90
CA GLU A 120 -6.67 -19.60 5.13
C GLU A 120 -7.72 -18.75 4.43
N ARG A 121 -8.02 -17.54 5.00
CA ARG A 121 -9.00 -16.60 4.43
C ARG A 121 -8.56 -15.17 4.62
N VAL A 122 -8.63 -14.41 3.55
CA VAL A 122 -8.30 -12.97 3.56
C VAL A 122 -9.44 -12.19 4.23
N ARG A 123 -9.09 -11.32 5.17
CA ARG A 123 -10.01 -10.37 5.80
C ARG A 123 -10.16 -9.10 4.98
N GLY A 124 -9.05 -8.62 4.39
CA GLY A 124 -9.05 -7.45 3.52
C GLY A 124 -7.68 -7.19 2.91
N PHE A 125 -7.71 -6.38 1.86
CA PHE A 125 -6.52 -5.97 1.10
C PHE A 125 -6.67 -4.50 0.70
N GLU A 126 -5.64 -3.69 0.95
CA GLU A 126 -5.62 -2.26 0.61
C GLU A 126 -4.29 -1.88 0.00
N VAL A 127 -4.33 -1.24 -1.16
CA VAL A 127 -3.15 -0.64 -1.79
C VAL A 127 -2.94 0.75 -1.18
N LEU A 128 -1.82 0.94 -0.48
CA LEU A 128 -1.49 2.18 0.20
C LEU A 128 -0.73 3.15 -0.71
N ASP A 129 0.18 2.63 -1.52
CA ASP A 129 0.99 3.43 -2.46
C ASP A 129 1.36 2.61 -3.69
N GLN A 130 1.36 3.27 -4.85
CA GLN A 130 1.74 2.66 -6.13
C GLN A 130 2.09 3.76 -7.15
N GLN A 131 2.90 3.43 -8.14
CA GLN A 131 3.32 4.34 -9.21
C GLN A 131 3.03 3.77 -10.61
N GLU A 132 2.03 2.90 -10.69
CA GLU A 132 1.64 2.25 -11.93
C GLU A 132 0.89 3.22 -12.88
N THR A 133 0.81 2.89 -14.14
CA THR A 133 0.18 3.74 -15.17
C THR A 133 -1.32 3.96 -14.86
N PRO A 134 -1.79 5.22 -14.74
CA PRO A 134 -3.21 5.53 -14.58
C PRO A 134 -4.09 4.91 -15.67
N GLY A 135 -5.24 4.37 -15.27
CA GLY A 135 -6.18 3.69 -16.19
C GLY A 135 -5.75 2.29 -16.64
N LEU A 136 -4.54 1.86 -16.29
CA LEU A 136 -3.99 0.51 -16.50
C LEU A 136 -3.60 -0.10 -15.15
N GLY A 137 -2.31 -0.31 -14.90
CA GLY A 137 -1.83 -0.89 -13.64
C GLY A 137 -2.27 -0.13 -12.39
N GLY A 138 -2.39 1.20 -12.45
CA GLY A 138 -2.88 2.03 -11.35
C GLY A 138 -4.28 1.72 -10.87
N ARG A 139 -5.08 0.98 -11.65
CA ARG A 139 -6.41 0.50 -11.25
C ARG A 139 -6.40 -0.50 -10.09
N ILE A 140 -5.23 -1.04 -9.71
CA ILE A 140 -5.09 -1.82 -8.47
C ILE A 140 -5.47 -1.02 -7.22
N GLY A 141 -5.42 0.32 -7.25
CA GLY A 141 -5.90 1.21 -6.19
C GLY A 141 -7.41 1.48 -6.21
N GLU A 142 -8.17 0.97 -7.20
CA GLU A 142 -9.62 1.15 -7.25
C GLU A 142 -10.33 0.25 -6.23
N PRO A 143 -11.43 0.72 -5.60
CA PRO A 143 -12.13 -0.03 -4.55
C PRO A 143 -12.59 -1.43 -4.97
N TRP A 144 -13.01 -1.62 -6.22
CA TRP A 144 -13.46 -2.91 -6.73
C TRP A 144 -12.33 -3.97 -6.72
N PHE A 145 -11.08 -3.52 -6.96
CA PHE A 145 -9.93 -4.44 -6.96
C PHE A 145 -9.64 -4.96 -5.55
N SER A 146 -9.60 -4.08 -4.56
CA SER A 146 -9.41 -4.47 -3.15
C SER A 146 -10.59 -5.31 -2.63
N ALA A 147 -11.82 -4.97 -3.00
CA ALA A 147 -13.03 -5.63 -2.52
C ALA A 147 -13.11 -7.11 -2.88
N GLN A 148 -12.51 -7.53 -3.99
CA GLN A 148 -12.52 -8.93 -4.38
C GLN A 148 -11.68 -9.85 -3.47
N PHE A 149 -10.73 -9.30 -2.74
CA PHE A 149 -9.95 -10.07 -1.76
C PHE A 149 -10.69 -10.30 -0.43
N VAL A 150 -11.71 -9.50 -0.12
CA VAL A 150 -12.47 -9.62 1.13
C VAL A 150 -13.21 -10.96 1.18
N GLY A 151 -12.88 -11.77 2.17
CA GLY A 151 -13.45 -13.10 2.36
C GLY A 151 -12.89 -14.17 1.40
N GLU A 152 -11.91 -13.83 0.56
CA GLU A 152 -11.33 -14.77 -0.39
C GLU A 152 -10.57 -15.90 0.31
N LYS A 153 -10.83 -17.13 -0.07
CA LYS A 153 -10.14 -18.31 0.43
C LYS A 153 -8.74 -18.40 -0.17
N VAL A 154 -7.80 -18.77 0.66
CA VAL A 154 -6.42 -19.01 0.22
C VAL A 154 -6.31 -20.46 -0.27
N GLY A 155 -5.67 -20.66 -1.41
CA GLY A 155 -5.47 -22.00 -1.98
C GLY A 155 -4.61 -22.91 -1.09
N ALA A 156 -4.70 -24.21 -1.31
CA ALA A 156 -3.91 -25.19 -0.55
C ALA A 156 -2.38 -24.99 -0.69
N ASP A 157 -1.96 -24.30 -1.74
CA ASP A 157 -0.56 -23.89 -1.96
C ASP A 157 -0.18 -22.59 -1.21
N GLY A 158 -1.10 -22.02 -0.42
CA GLY A 158 -0.91 -20.78 0.33
C GLY A 158 -0.98 -19.52 -0.53
N LYS A 159 -1.63 -19.56 -1.69
CA LYS A 159 -1.68 -18.45 -2.65
C LYS A 159 -3.12 -18.15 -3.09
N ILE A 160 -3.28 -16.95 -3.63
CA ILE A 160 -4.45 -16.54 -4.41
C ILE A 160 -3.96 -16.25 -5.83
N ALA A 161 -4.63 -16.83 -6.81
CA ALA A 161 -4.37 -16.57 -8.21
C ALA A 161 -4.90 -15.15 -8.57
N VAL A 162 -4.20 -14.48 -9.46
CA VAL A 162 -4.66 -13.23 -10.07
C VAL A 162 -4.70 -13.49 -11.56
N THR A 163 -5.87 -13.75 -12.09
CA THR A 163 -6.04 -14.22 -13.48
C THR A 163 -6.95 -13.29 -14.27
N GLN A 164 -6.85 -13.35 -15.58
CA GLN A 164 -7.72 -12.55 -16.43
C GLN A 164 -9.17 -13.00 -16.25
N GLY A 165 -10.03 -12.08 -15.87
CA GLY A 165 -11.46 -12.28 -15.69
C GLY A 165 -12.27 -11.19 -16.37
N ALA A 166 -13.50 -10.96 -15.91
CA ALA A 166 -14.39 -9.94 -16.46
C ALA A 166 -13.95 -8.49 -16.15
N GLY A 167 -12.96 -8.29 -15.29
CA GLY A 167 -12.47 -6.98 -14.87
C GLY A 167 -13.44 -6.19 -13.99
N LYS A 168 -14.36 -6.90 -13.33
CA LYS A 168 -15.36 -6.35 -12.41
C LYS A 168 -15.19 -6.89 -10.99
N GLY A 169 -14.21 -7.75 -10.79
CA GLY A 169 -13.96 -8.49 -9.56
C GLY A 169 -14.63 -9.87 -9.57
N ASP A 170 -13.94 -10.87 -8.99
CA ASP A 170 -14.47 -12.21 -8.84
C ASP A 170 -15.45 -12.27 -7.65
N PRO A 171 -16.69 -12.70 -7.84
CA PRO A 171 -17.66 -12.86 -6.77
C PRO A 171 -17.50 -14.17 -5.98
N ASP A 172 -16.83 -15.18 -6.55
CA ASP A 172 -16.64 -16.48 -5.92
C ASP A 172 -15.48 -16.44 -4.91
N LYS A 173 -15.80 -16.56 -3.63
CA LYS A 173 -14.84 -16.46 -2.51
C LYS A 173 -14.19 -17.79 -2.13
N GLU A 174 -14.51 -18.88 -2.84
CA GLU A 174 -14.00 -20.22 -2.54
C GLU A 174 -13.00 -20.74 -3.59
N ASN A 175 -12.82 -20.03 -4.71
CA ASN A 175 -12.01 -20.48 -5.84
C ASN A 175 -10.52 -20.11 -5.75
N SER A 176 -10.11 -19.35 -4.73
CA SER A 176 -8.74 -18.87 -4.53
C SER A 176 -8.20 -18.08 -5.72
N ASN A 177 -9.08 -17.28 -6.34
CA ASN A 177 -8.75 -16.48 -7.52
C ASN A 177 -9.41 -15.10 -7.46
N VAL A 178 -8.75 -14.10 -8.05
CA VAL A 178 -9.27 -12.76 -8.22
C VAL A 178 -9.00 -12.27 -9.65
N ASP A 179 -9.85 -11.37 -10.13
CA ASP A 179 -9.70 -10.76 -11.46
C ASP A 179 -8.47 -9.87 -11.54
N ALA A 180 -7.64 -10.11 -12.52
CA ALA A 180 -6.53 -9.23 -12.91
C ALA A 180 -7.02 -7.93 -13.55
N ILE A 181 -6.16 -6.93 -13.59
CA ILE A 181 -6.41 -5.69 -14.34
C ILE A 181 -6.23 -5.95 -15.83
N THR A 182 -7.31 -5.83 -16.58
CA THR A 182 -7.29 -5.97 -18.05
C THR A 182 -6.31 -4.95 -18.66
N GLY A 183 -5.41 -5.43 -19.50
CA GLY A 183 -4.37 -4.60 -20.13
C GLY A 183 -3.16 -4.30 -19.25
N ALA A 184 -3.10 -4.82 -18.00
CA ALA A 184 -1.99 -4.62 -17.09
C ALA A 184 -1.51 -5.94 -16.43
N SER A 185 -1.27 -6.96 -17.24
CA SER A 185 -0.88 -8.31 -16.77
C SER A 185 0.38 -8.30 -15.90
N ARG A 186 1.37 -7.46 -16.23
CA ARG A 186 2.62 -7.36 -15.46
C ARG A 186 2.36 -6.82 -14.05
N THR A 187 1.57 -5.75 -13.91
CA THR A 187 1.20 -5.22 -12.59
C THR A 187 0.41 -6.27 -11.79
N SER A 188 -0.48 -7.00 -12.44
CA SER A 188 -1.24 -8.09 -11.81
C SER A 188 -0.33 -9.22 -11.32
N ASP A 189 0.72 -9.57 -12.06
CA ASP A 189 1.74 -10.52 -11.63
C ASP A 189 2.50 -10.04 -10.39
N PHE A 190 2.85 -8.74 -10.32
CA PHE A 190 3.50 -8.16 -9.15
C PHE A 190 2.60 -8.19 -7.92
N VAL A 191 1.31 -7.87 -8.09
CA VAL A 191 0.32 -7.97 -7.00
C VAL A 191 0.16 -9.41 -6.52
N ARG A 192 0.09 -10.38 -7.43
CA ARG A 192 0.05 -11.82 -7.06
C ARG A 192 1.24 -12.20 -6.18
N GLY A 193 2.45 -11.78 -6.56
CA GLY A 193 3.67 -11.99 -5.77
C GLY A 193 3.63 -11.29 -4.40
N LEU A 194 3.13 -10.06 -4.34
CA LEU A 194 2.96 -9.31 -3.11
C LEU A 194 1.99 -10.00 -2.15
N VAL A 195 0.83 -10.42 -2.64
CA VAL A 195 -0.20 -11.14 -1.86
C VAL A 195 0.35 -12.46 -1.33
N ALA A 196 1.06 -13.24 -2.16
CA ALA A 196 1.68 -14.49 -1.72
C ALA A 196 2.72 -14.28 -0.60
N ASN A 197 3.56 -13.25 -0.71
CA ASN A 197 4.53 -12.90 0.32
C ASN A 197 3.86 -12.43 1.62
N ALA A 198 2.77 -11.65 1.51
CA ALA A 198 1.99 -11.21 2.66
C ALA A 198 1.36 -12.39 3.41
N LEU A 199 0.69 -13.31 2.70
CA LEU A 199 0.07 -14.52 3.27
C LEU A 199 1.10 -15.41 3.95
N ALA A 200 2.25 -15.66 3.31
CA ALA A 200 3.33 -16.43 3.90
C ALA A 200 3.87 -15.78 5.19
N THR A 201 3.94 -14.44 5.23
CA THR A 201 4.37 -13.70 6.42
C THR A 201 3.33 -13.78 7.53
N ILE A 202 2.04 -13.62 7.23
CA ILE A 202 0.94 -13.76 8.19
C ILE A 202 0.94 -15.17 8.81
N LYS A 203 1.04 -16.21 8.00
CA LYS A 203 1.08 -17.60 8.46
C LYS A 203 2.23 -17.85 9.43
N ARG A 204 3.41 -17.27 9.15
CA ARG A 204 4.58 -17.38 10.04
C ARG A 204 4.37 -16.68 11.38
N ILE A 205 3.77 -15.47 11.36
CA ILE A 205 3.44 -14.72 12.58
C ILE A 205 2.35 -15.44 13.37
N GLY A 206 1.27 -15.85 12.70
CA GLY A 206 0.13 -16.51 13.31
C GLY A 206 0.47 -17.82 14.03
N GLY A 207 1.49 -18.54 13.56
CA GLY A 207 1.99 -19.73 14.24
C GLY A 207 2.74 -19.44 15.57
N SER A 208 2.98 -18.16 15.88
CA SER A 208 3.68 -17.71 17.11
C SER A 208 2.80 -16.83 18.02
N LEU A 209 1.54 -16.60 17.66
CA LEU A 209 0.53 -15.90 18.49
C LEU A 209 -0.28 -16.91 19.30
#